data_1b6bd680701af25e05ec31513ee1c49e
#
_entry.id   1b6bd680701af25e05ec31513ee1c49e
#
_cell.length_a   1.000
_cell.length_b   1.000
_cell.length_c   1.000
_cell.angle_alpha   90.00
_cell.angle_beta   90.00
_cell.angle_gamma   90.00
#
_symmetry.space_group_name_H-M   'P 1'
#
loop_
_entity.id
_entity.type
_entity.pdbx_description
1 polymer ?
#
loop_
_entity_poly.entity_id
_entity_poly.type
_entity_poly.pdbx_seq_one_letter_code
_entity_poly.pdbx_strand_id
1 'polypeptide(L)'
;MEHYSNITFVSSKLCSGKSTLAKGYMKTIEPFYSTVEYIEISDIVRKAMKSDNREELQKGAHLDALIVDCIASAALCNDHVVVSGARQVSIVESFPKATHIWMEVPEEVRYERYQNSEKDADLSVEGFAKANERDVALGIEEVKHYILNK
;
A
#
# COMPACT_ATOMS: atom_id res chain seq x y z
N MET A 1 -7.20 -0.60 20.53
CA MET A 1 -7.12 -1.19 19.21
C MET A 1 -8.34 -0.92 18.36
N GLU A 2 -9.46 -0.78 19.00
CA GLU A 2 -10.73 -0.52 18.33
C GLU A 2 -10.87 0.91 17.83
N HIS A 3 -9.91 1.76 18.08
CA HIS A 3 -10.05 3.20 17.88
C HIS A 3 -9.28 3.79 16.71
N TYR A 4 -8.69 2.95 15.86
CA TYR A 4 -7.91 3.44 14.73
C TYR A 4 -8.79 3.89 13.56
N SER A 5 -9.77 4.76 13.86
CA SER A 5 -10.63 5.36 12.83
C SER A 5 -9.95 6.53 12.12
N ASN A 6 -8.79 6.95 12.61
CA ASN A 6 -8.00 8.04 12.03
C ASN A 6 -6.98 7.54 11.00
N ILE A 7 -7.30 6.44 10.31
CA ILE A 7 -6.42 5.86 9.30
C ILE A 7 -7.19 5.73 7.99
N THR A 8 -6.57 6.07 6.88
CA THR A 8 -7.09 5.81 5.54
C THR A 8 -6.08 4.94 4.78
N PHE A 9 -6.52 3.77 4.32
CA PHE A 9 -5.73 2.92 3.44
C PHE A 9 -6.10 3.17 1.99
N VAL A 10 -5.10 3.36 1.15
CA VAL A 10 -5.27 3.41 -0.30
C VAL A 10 -4.61 2.18 -0.88
N SER A 11 -5.38 1.30 -1.47
CA SER A 11 -4.91 0.02 -1.98
C SER A 11 -5.27 -0.16 -3.45
N SER A 12 -4.41 -0.84 -4.18
CA SER A 12 -4.62 -1.12 -5.61
C SER A 12 -3.61 -2.15 -6.08
N LYS A 13 -3.80 -2.64 -7.30
CA LYS A 13 -2.82 -3.50 -7.95
C LYS A 13 -1.58 -2.70 -8.33
N LEU A 14 -0.52 -3.43 -8.66
CA LEU A 14 0.77 -2.88 -9.07
C LEU A 14 0.61 -1.79 -10.15
N CYS A 15 1.36 -0.71 -10.01
CA CYS A 15 1.43 0.39 -10.98
C CYS A 15 0.11 1.10 -11.26
N SER A 16 -0.77 1.16 -10.29
CA SER A 16 -2.05 1.87 -10.41
C SER A 16 -1.96 3.35 -10.05
N GLY A 17 -0.82 3.83 -9.54
CA GLY A 17 -0.67 5.22 -9.11
C GLY A 17 -1.20 5.48 -7.71
N LYS A 18 -1.25 4.46 -6.86
CA LYS A 18 -1.80 4.58 -5.50
C LYS A 18 -1.05 5.57 -4.63
N SER A 19 0.27 5.67 -4.80
CA SER A 19 1.05 6.64 -4.02
C SER A 19 0.69 8.07 -4.39
N THR A 20 0.46 8.34 -5.67
CA THR A 20 0.03 9.66 -6.13
C THR A 20 -1.35 10.00 -5.60
N LEU A 21 -2.28 9.04 -5.65
CA LEU A 21 -3.63 9.23 -5.11
C LEU A 21 -3.58 9.45 -3.60
N ALA A 22 -2.80 8.65 -2.88
CA ALA A 22 -2.68 8.74 -1.42
C ALA A 22 -2.11 10.10 -0.99
N LYS A 23 -1.08 10.58 -1.68
CA LYS A 23 -0.49 11.89 -1.38
C LYS A 23 -1.43 13.03 -1.71
N GLY A 24 -2.20 12.91 -2.80
CA GLY A 24 -3.23 13.89 -3.14
C GLY A 24 -4.35 13.92 -2.12
N TYR A 25 -4.79 12.77 -1.65
CA TYR A 25 -5.77 12.65 -0.58
C TYR A 25 -5.25 13.30 0.70
N MET A 26 -3.99 13.05 1.05
CA MET A 26 -3.37 13.65 2.22
C MET A 26 -3.41 15.18 2.15
N LYS A 27 -3.07 15.75 1.00
CA LYS A 27 -3.13 17.21 0.81
C LYS A 27 -4.54 17.77 0.98
N THR A 28 -5.54 17.01 0.55
CA THR A 28 -6.95 17.41 0.66
C THR A 28 -7.40 17.46 2.11
N ILE A 29 -6.95 16.55 2.95
CA ILE A 29 -7.39 16.45 4.34
C ILE A 29 -6.51 17.24 5.33
N GLU A 30 -5.28 17.58 4.95
CA GLU A 30 -4.36 18.31 5.82
C GLU A 30 -4.96 19.55 6.50
N PRO A 31 -5.75 20.39 5.80
CA PRO A 31 -6.35 21.56 6.43
C PRO A 31 -7.30 21.24 7.58
N PHE A 32 -7.79 20.02 7.68
CA PHE A 32 -8.76 19.60 8.67
C PHE A 32 -8.13 18.94 9.91
N TYR A 33 -6.80 18.73 9.89
CA TYR A 33 -6.08 18.06 10.97
C TYR A 33 -4.81 18.83 11.31
N SER A 34 -4.43 18.79 12.59
CA SER A 34 -3.18 19.43 13.03
C SER A 34 -1.96 18.67 12.53
N THR A 35 -2.02 17.34 12.52
CA THR A 35 -0.92 16.49 12.05
C THR A 35 -1.47 15.37 11.18
N VAL A 36 -0.82 15.18 10.03
CA VAL A 36 -1.13 14.08 9.11
C VAL A 36 0.19 13.42 8.69
N GLU A 37 0.26 12.11 8.81
CA GLU A 37 1.44 11.35 8.37
C GLU A 37 1.08 10.47 7.19
N TYR A 38 1.99 10.38 6.21
CA TYR A 38 1.87 9.46 5.09
C TYR A 38 2.83 8.29 5.31
N ILE A 39 2.32 7.07 5.17
CA ILE A 39 3.11 5.85 5.25
C ILE A 39 2.98 5.07 3.96
N GLU A 40 4.11 4.77 3.32
CA GLU A 40 4.17 3.81 2.23
C GLU A 40 4.75 2.52 2.79
N ILE A 41 3.99 1.43 2.72
CA ILE A 41 4.40 0.16 3.34
C ILE A 41 5.71 -0.34 2.77
N SER A 42 5.95 -0.13 1.47
CA SER A 42 7.22 -0.54 0.86
C SER A 42 8.43 0.14 1.49
N ASP A 43 8.27 1.35 2.05
CA ASP A 43 9.37 2.03 2.74
C ASP A 43 9.72 1.34 4.06
N ILE A 44 8.71 0.85 4.78
CA ILE A 44 8.92 0.07 6.00
C ILE A 44 9.69 -1.20 5.67
N VAL A 45 9.26 -1.91 4.64
CA VAL A 45 9.88 -3.16 4.20
C VAL A 45 11.30 -2.89 3.73
N ARG A 46 11.50 -1.82 2.96
CA ARG A 46 12.83 -1.43 2.45
C ARG A 46 13.82 -1.20 3.59
N LYS A 47 13.40 -0.48 4.62
CA LYS A 47 14.25 -0.23 5.79
C LYS A 47 14.57 -1.52 6.54
N ALA A 48 13.59 -2.39 6.71
CA ALA A 48 13.76 -3.66 7.42
C ALA A 48 14.68 -4.63 6.66
N MET A 49 14.50 -4.69 5.34
CA MET A 49 15.27 -5.59 4.46
C MET A 49 16.60 -4.99 4.00
N LYS A 50 16.76 -3.67 4.12
CA LYS A 50 17.92 -2.92 3.62
C LYS A 50 18.17 -3.17 2.14
N SER A 51 17.09 -3.20 1.34
CA SER A 51 17.12 -3.47 -0.09
C SER A 51 16.17 -2.57 -0.83
N ASP A 52 16.51 -2.21 -2.08
CA ASP A 52 15.64 -1.49 -3.00
C ASP A 52 15.13 -2.40 -4.13
N ASN A 53 15.54 -3.66 -4.14
CA ASN A 53 15.12 -4.62 -5.16
C ASN A 53 13.66 -5.02 -4.94
N ARG A 54 12.82 -4.85 -5.96
CA ARG A 54 11.38 -5.12 -5.84
C ARG A 54 11.08 -6.56 -5.42
N GLU A 55 11.79 -7.52 -5.96
CA GLU A 55 11.59 -8.93 -5.62
C GLU A 55 11.89 -9.19 -4.14
N GLU A 56 12.98 -8.62 -3.63
CA GLU A 56 13.32 -8.72 -2.22
C GLU A 56 12.27 -8.05 -1.34
N LEU A 57 11.78 -6.86 -1.76
CA LEU A 57 10.75 -6.14 -1.01
C LEU A 57 9.45 -6.94 -0.94
N GLN A 58 9.08 -7.63 -2.00
CA GLN A 58 7.90 -8.47 -2.00
C GLN A 58 8.05 -9.68 -1.06
N LYS A 59 9.25 -10.24 -0.96
CA LYS A 59 9.52 -11.29 0.03
C LYS A 59 9.38 -10.78 1.46
N GLY A 60 9.81 -9.55 1.70
CA GLY A 60 9.72 -8.91 3.02
C GLY A 60 8.31 -8.45 3.38
N ALA A 61 7.35 -8.52 2.46
CA ALA A 61 5.97 -8.14 2.74
C ALA A 61 5.31 -9.03 3.81
N HIS A 62 5.97 -10.09 4.23
CA HIS A 62 5.50 -10.94 5.34
C HIS A 62 5.85 -10.38 6.73
N LEU A 63 6.39 -9.17 6.79
CA LEU A 63 6.68 -8.50 8.06
C LEU A 63 5.42 -7.80 8.61
N ASP A 64 4.31 -8.53 8.64
CA ASP A 64 2.99 -7.98 9.00
C ASP A 64 2.97 -7.33 10.38
N ALA A 65 3.55 -7.98 11.38
CA ALA A 65 3.55 -7.45 12.75
C ALA A 65 4.29 -6.11 12.81
N LEU A 66 5.43 -6.01 12.15
CA LEU A 66 6.20 -4.77 12.11
C LEU A 66 5.42 -3.66 11.40
N ILE A 67 4.80 -4.00 10.28
CA ILE A 67 4.01 -3.04 9.50
C ILE A 67 2.83 -2.53 10.32
N VAL A 68 2.09 -3.44 10.95
CA VAL A 68 0.94 -3.08 11.81
C VAL A 68 1.39 -2.19 12.97
N ASP A 69 2.50 -2.53 13.63
CA ASP A 69 3.02 -1.72 14.74
C ASP A 69 3.41 -0.31 14.29
N CYS A 70 4.03 -0.18 13.13
CA CYS A 70 4.40 1.13 12.60
C CYS A 70 3.17 1.99 12.31
N ILE A 71 2.14 1.41 11.71
CA ILE A 71 0.90 2.12 11.41
C ILE A 71 0.18 2.52 12.69
N ALA A 72 0.06 1.61 13.64
CA ALA A 72 -0.60 1.87 14.93
C ALA A 72 0.11 2.98 15.70
N SER A 73 1.45 2.95 15.74
CA SER A 73 2.23 3.99 16.41
C SER A 73 2.02 5.35 15.76
N ALA A 74 2.02 5.41 14.44
CA ALA A 74 1.76 6.65 13.71
C ALA A 74 0.36 7.19 14.02
N ALA A 75 -0.64 6.31 14.06
CA ALA A 75 -2.02 6.70 14.36
C ALA A 75 -2.19 7.26 15.77
N LEU A 76 -1.39 6.77 16.71
CA LEU A 76 -1.40 7.30 18.09
C LEU A 76 -0.72 8.65 18.20
N CYS A 77 0.21 8.96 17.31
CA CYS A 77 1.02 10.18 17.34
C CYS A 77 0.52 11.26 16.40
N ASN A 78 -0.46 10.99 15.57
CA ASN A 78 -0.98 11.93 14.58
C ASN A 78 -2.50 12.00 14.61
N ASP A 79 -3.04 13.10 14.14
CA ASP A 79 -4.50 13.25 14.03
C ASP A 79 -5.05 12.36 12.92
N HIS A 80 -4.27 12.16 11.87
CA HIS A 80 -4.65 11.25 10.79
C HIS A 80 -3.43 10.63 10.12
N VAL A 81 -3.59 9.41 9.61
CA VAL A 81 -2.54 8.69 8.89
C VAL A 81 -3.10 8.17 7.56
N VAL A 82 -2.38 8.40 6.49
CA VAL A 82 -2.70 7.86 5.16
C VAL A 82 -1.69 6.78 4.83
N VAL A 83 -2.16 5.56 4.55
CA VAL A 83 -1.31 4.39 4.31
C VAL A 83 -1.52 3.88 2.89
N SER A 84 -0.45 3.63 2.18
CA SER A 84 -0.46 3.09 0.83
C SER A 84 0.33 1.80 0.74
N GLY A 85 -0.13 0.87 -0.07
CA GLY A 85 0.66 -0.29 -0.45
C GLY A 85 0.42 -1.59 0.31
N ALA A 86 -0.70 -1.72 1.02
CA ALA A 86 -1.04 -2.99 1.67
C ALA A 86 -1.31 -4.07 0.62
N ARG A 87 -0.60 -5.18 0.73
CA ARG A 87 -0.75 -6.34 -0.16
C ARG A 87 -1.25 -7.58 0.55
N GLN A 88 -1.41 -7.52 1.87
CA GLN A 88 -1.86 -8.64 2.68
C GLN A 88 -3.07 -8.25 3.47
N VAL A 89 -4.09 -9.12 3.44
CA VAL A 89 -5.37 -8.84 4.10
C VAL A 89 -5.20 -8.72 5.61
N SER A 90 -4.25 -9.43 6.20
CA SER A 90 -3.97 -9.35 7.64
C SER A 90 -3.67 -7.92 8.11
N ILE A 91 -3.03 -7.13 7.26
CA ILE A 91 -2.71 -5.74 7.59
C ILE A 91 -3.99 -4.90 7.63
N VAL A 92 -4.80 -4.96 6.58
CA VAL A 92 -6.03 -4.16 6.52
C VAL A 92 -7.07 -4.63 7.52
N GLU A 93 -7.15 -5.92 7.80
CA GLU A 93 -8.06 -6.49 8.81
C GLU A 93 -7.69 -6.06 10.22
N SER A 94 -6.43 -5.71 10.46
CA SER A 94 -5.99 -5.22 11.76
C SER A 94 -6.58 -3.86 12.12
N PHE A 95 -7.13 -3.14 11.12
CA PHE A 95 -7.70 -1.82 11.32
C PHE A 95 -9.11 -1.75 10.74
N PRO A 96 -10.07 -2.48 11.33
CA PRO A 96 -11.41 -2.59 10.76
C PRO A 96 -12.19 -1.28 10.74
N LYS A 97 -11.82 -0.31 11.58
CA LYS A 97 -12.48 1.00 11.62
C LYS A 97 -11.81 2.05 10.74
N ALA A 98 -10.71 1.70 10.09
CA ALA A 98 -10.06 2.59 9.14
C ALA A 98 -10.93 2.79 7.90
N THR A 99 -10.71 3.88 7.19
CA THR A 99 -11.30 4.07 5.86
C THR A 99 -10.44 3.30 4.86
N HIS A 100 -11.08 2.48 4.04
CA HIS A 100 -10.38 1.67 3.03
C HIS A 100 -10.84 2.09 1.65
N ILE A 101 -9.90 2.50 0.81
CA ILE A 101 -10.13 2.91 -0.57
C ILE A 101 -9.45 1.91 -1.50
N TRP A 102 -10.21 1.34 -2.43
CA TRP A 102 -9.64 0.52 -3.50
C TRP A 102 -9.67 1.32 -4.80
N MET A 103 -8.51 1.44 -5.45
CA MET A 103 -8.40 2.12 -6.73
C MET A 103 -8.27 1.09 -7.84
N GLU A 104 -9.20 1.13 -8.81
CA GLU A 104 -9.17 0.22 -9.95
C GLU A 104 -8.62 0.95 -11.17
N VAL A 105 -7.61 0.38 -11.80
CA VAL A 105 -6.97 0.95 -12.99
C VAL A 105 -6.86 -0.16 -14.04
N PRO A 106 -7.23 0.11 -15.30
CA PRO A 106 -7.12 -0.88 -16.37
C PRO A 106 -5.69 -1.42 -16.52
N GLU A 107 -5.57 -2.69 -16.86
CA GLU A 107 -4.27 -3.36 -17.01
C GLU A 107 -3.36 -2.65 -18.01
N GLU A 108 -3.91 -2.15 -19.11
CA GLU A 108 -3.16 -1.45 -20.14
C GLU A 108 -2.47 -0.19 -19.57
N VAL A 109 -3.18 0.56 -18.73
CA VAL A 109 -2.64 1.76 -18.09
C VAL A 109 -1.55 1.39 -17.09
N ARG A 110 -1.77 0.31 -16.33
CA ARG A 110 -0.79 -0.18 -15.36
C ARG A 110 0.47 -0.66 -16.06
N TYR A 111 0.34 -1.35 -17.19
CA TYR A 111 1.49 -1.80 -17.96
C TYR A 111 2.28 -0.62 -18.52
N GLU A 112 1.61 0.40 -19.06
CA GLU A 112 2.26 1.61 -19.55
C GLU A 112 3.08 2.28 -18.43
N ARG A 113 2.49 2.39 -17.24
CA ARG A 113 3.20 2.94 -16.08
C ARG A 113 4.37 2.06 -15.65
N TYR A 114 4.21 0.74 -15.76
CA TYR A 114 5.28 -0.20 -15.45
C TYR A 114 6.48 -0.01 -16.39
N GLN A 115 6.21 0.16 -17.68
CA GLN A 115 7.26 0.40 -18.68
C GLN A 115 8.04 1.68 -18.42
N ASN A 116 7.40 2.68 -17.83
CA ASN A 116 8.02 3.95 -17.50
C ASN A 116 8.62 3.96 -16.09
N SER A 117 8.58 2.85 -15.38
CA SER A 117 9.13 2.72 -14.02
C SER A 117 10.63 2.50 -14.08
N GLU A 118 11.36 3.15 -13.17
CA GLU A 118 12.80 2.95 -13.01
C GLU A 118 13.12 1.90 -11.93
N LYS A 119 12.10 1.32 -11.32
CA LYS A 119 12.28 0.46 -10.15
C LYS A 119 12.66 -0.99 -10.48
N ASP A 120 12.36 -1.44 -11.70
CA ASP A 120 12.64 -2.81 -12.11
C ASP A 120 13.51 -2.85 -13.36
N ALA A 121 14.40 -3.84 -13.42
CA ALA A 121 15.26 -4.07 -14.58
C ALA A 121 14.52 -4.72 -15.74
N ASP A 122 13.48 -5.53 -15.45
CA ASP A 122 12.71 -6.23 -16.48
C ASP A 122 11.37 -5.53 -16.70
N LEU A 123 11.32 -4.66 -17.72
CA LEU A 123 10.12 -3.90 -18.07
C LEU A 123 9.32 -4.55 -19.21
N SER A 124 9.61 -5.82 -19.52
CA SER A 124 8.90 -6.58 -20.54
C SER A 124 7.50 -6.99 -20.08
N VAL A 125 6.69 -7.50 -21.04
CA VAL A 125 5.37 -8.07 -20.72
C VAL A 125 5.52 -9.21 -19.72
N GLU A 126 6.53 -10.06 -19.88
CA GLU A 126 6.80 -11.18 -18.97
C GLU A 126 7.17 -10.68 -17.58
N GLY A 127 7.97 -9.65 -17.48
CA GLY A 127 8.35 -9.04 -16.21
C GLY A 127 7.15 -8.47 -15.48
N PHE A 128 6.27 -7.77 -16.21
CA PHE A 128 5.03 -7.25 -15.68
C PHE A 128 4.12 -8.38 -15.17
N ALA A 129 3.97 -9.44 -15.95
CA ALA A 129 3.16 -10.59 -15.56
C ALA A 129 3.70 -11.23 -14.27
N LYS A 130 5.02 -11.42 -14.18
CA LYS A 130 5.65 -11.98 -12.96
C LYS A 130 5.44 -11.10 -11.75
N ALA A 131 5.53 -9.78 -11.92
CA ALA A 131 5.31 -8.84 -10.82
C ALA A 131 3.86 -8.92 -10.32
N ASN A 132 2.89 -9.03 -11.24
CA ASN A 132 1.48 -9.20 -10.86
C ASN A 132 1.24 -10.54 -10.18
N GLU A 133 1.87 -11.62 -10.63
CA GLU A 133 1.77 -12.93 -10.00
C GLU A 133 2.31 -12.89 -8.56
N ARG A 134 3.40 -12.17 -8.32
CA ARG A 134 3.93 -12.00 -6.97
C ARG A 134 2.96 -11.25 -6.07
N ASP A 135 2.29 -10.21 -6.59
CA ASP A 135 1.27 -9.48 -5.84
C ASP A 135 0.08 -10.38 -5.47
N VAL A 136 -0.37 -11.21 -6.42
CA VAL A 136 -1.44 -12.17 -6.16
C VAL A 136 -1.02 -13.17 -5.08
N ALA A 137 0.21 -13.67 -5.16
CA ALA A 137 0.74 -14.62 -4.18
C ALA A 137 0.83 -14.00 -2.78
N LEU A 138 1.04 -12.67 -2.67
CA LEU A 138 1.05 -11.97 -1.40
C LEU A 138 -0.35 -11.71 -0.83
N GLY A 139 -1.38 -11.71 -1.68
CA GLY A 139 -2.74 -11.56 -1.23
C GLY A 139 -3.48 -10.31 -1.67
N ILE A 140 -3.05 -9.67 -2.77
CA ILE A 140 -3.68 -8.43 -3.24
C ILE A 140 -5.16 -8.64 -3.61
N GLU A 141 -5.52 -9.81 -4.11
CA GLU A 141 -6.91 -10.12 -4.45
C GLU A 141 -7.77 -10.22 -3.19
N GLU A 142 -7.22 -10.79 -2.11
CA GLU A 142 -7.90 -10.87 -0.82
C GLU A 142 -8.10 -9.48 -0.22
N VAL A 143 -7.13 -8.57 -0.38
CA VAL A 143 -7.25 -7.18 0.04
C VAL A 143 -8.38 -6.49 -0.71
N LYS A 144 -8.42 -6.67 -2.03
CA LYS A 144 -9.49 -6.12 -2.87
C LYS A 144 -10.86 -6.62 -2.40
N HIS A 145 -10.98 -7.92 -2.20
CA HIS A 145 -12.24 -8.53 -1.75
C HIS A 145 -12.69 -7.96 -0.40
N TYR A 146 -11.77 -7.88 0.56
CA TYR A 146 -12.06 -7.32 1.87
C TYR A 146 -12.60 -5.89 1.78
N ILE A 147 -11.92 -5.05 0.98
CA ILE A 147 -12.29 -3.63 0.86
C ILE A 147 -13.65 -3.47 0.18
N LEU A 148 -13.89 -4.20 -0.91
CA LEU A 148 -15.12 -4.05 -1.69
C LEU A 148 -16.35 -4.67 -1.01
N ASN A 149 -16.15 -5.58 -0.06
CA ASN A 149 -17.24 -6.24 0.65
C ASN A 149 -17.37 -5.78 2.12
N LYS A 150 -16.67 -4.74 2.47
CA LYS A 150 -16.68 -4.19 3.83
C LYS A 150 -17.94 -3.37 4.13
#